data_89d72aef452fb54f5814b55376a47bf9
#
_entry.id   89d72aef452fb54f5814b55376a47bf9
#
_cell.length_a   1.000
_cell.length_b   1.000
_cell.length_c   1.000
_cell.angle_alpha   90.00
_cell.angle_beta   90.00
_cell.angle_gamma   90.00
#
_symmetry.space_group_name_H-M   'P 1'
#
loop_
_entity.id
_entity.type
_entity.pdbx_description
1 polymer ?
#
loop_
_entity_poly.entity_id
_entity_poly.type
_entity_poly.pdbx_seq_one_letter_code
_entity_poly.pdbx_strand_id
1 'polypeptide(L)'
;MKKVLLTIISVCLIAASIFGLFAGVTSISDIMNVKEYKEKDAEEGLESIDTLDAGLDQLQENEGTYLAGVDTYTAGLVSYSEGKSTLSAGYAAYYAGKKQLEEGKAAYAAGKKQIEDNTAAYNEGKATLAKIEPLMPYVDQYVEFRNGTISNLAGFSSAQAWFVSVVRPIAASKGLVIPDDVTDLPAYVQQMVADGKAQLKQYEDGLAQLAEAEKTIAAGEAQLKDAEKQLAQGEVDLAAGGNKLADGKKQLNTFEDGCAQVAAGCELLMSQPAYMNDEGNGDKKMCPSVADILKERYGDNFSIWELDDNGEIRVVNGCQYLNLENCRAVGQAGRDYISVYQTAAVTKEVMGRLGVVATMLLASVLGLIAGLFGILSVIRISKGKIVTASVCGIISAVIAAAGNVIGMLTGYTGYTFACRYGEAPDPVTYEFTGHTQFVAIVILAIVAILFAIIACVVSGAYKRSQKAVAAQAAAAAAPVAAPVAEPVAAPAEDDKPAE
;
A
#
# COMPACT_ATOMS: atom_id res chain seq x y z
N MET A 1 34.70 63.04 -5.99
CA MET A 1 33.71 62.28 -5.28
C MET A 1 32.67 61.59 -6.20
N LYS A 2 31.85 62.31 -7.01
CA LYS A 2 30.78 61.74 -7.84
C LYS A 2 31.22 60.66 -8.81
N LYS A 3 32.40 60.80 -9.47
CA LYS A 3 32.95 59.78 -10.39
C LYS A 3 33.38 58.52 -9.65
N VAL A 4 34.03 58.63 -8.50
CA VAL A 4 34.44 57.51 -7.66
C VAL A 4 33.24 56.73 -7.17
N LEU A 5 32.19 57.44 -6.71
CA LEU A 5 30.96 56.82 -6.25
C LEU A 5 30.26 56.07 -7.38
N LEU A 6 30.19 56.64 -8.60
CA LEU A 6 29.61 55.94 -9.75
C LEU A 6 30.40 54.68 -10.13
N THR A 7 31.75 54.73 -10.04
CA THR A 7 32.59 53.56 -10.30
C THR A 7 32.33 52.45 -9.29
N ILE A 8 32.31 52.77 -7.99
CA ILE A 8 32.07 51.80 -6.92
C ILE A 8 30.69 51.11 -7.11
N ILE A 9 29.63 51.91 -7.28
CA ILE A 9 28.30 51.33 -7.43
C ILE A 9 28.15 50.56 -8.76
N SER A 10 28.86 50.93 -9.82
CA SER A 10 28.90 50.18 -11.07
C SER A 10 29.53 48.80 -10.88
N VAL A 11 30.64 48.70 -10.13
CA VAL A 11 31.30 47.45 -9.80
C VAL A 11 30.38 46.58 -8.93
N CYS A 12 29.72 47.17 -7.93
CA CYS A 12 28.73 46.47 -7.12
C CYS A 12 27.56 45.93 -7.95
N LEU A 13 27.05 46.73 -8.92
CA LEU A 13 25.97 46.30 -9.82
C LEU A 13 26.41 45.15 -10.74
N ILE A 14 27.62 45.21 -11.27
CA ILE A 14 28.18 44.11 -12.07
C ILE A 14 28.27 42.83 -11.22
N ALA A 15 28.81 42.91 -10.01
CA ALA A 15 28.92 41.77 -9.11
C ALA A 15 27.54 41.19 -8.74
N ALA A 16 26.56 42.04 -8.39
CA ALA A 16 25.19 41.62 -8.10
C ALA A 16 24.52 40.99 -9.33
N SER A 17 24.79 41.53 -10.53
CA SER A 17 24.26 40.99 -11.79
C SER A 17 24.87 39.64 -12.14
N ILE A 18 26.16 39.43 -11.93
CA ILE A 18 26.84 38.14 -12.13
C ILE A 18 26.24 37.11 -11.14
N PHE A 19 26.05 37.48 -9.88
CA PHE A 19 25.42 36.63 -8.87
C PHE A 19 23.99 36.29 -9.26
N GLY A 20 23.21 37.27 -9.73
CA GLY A 20 21.85 37.05 -10.23
C GLY A 20 21.78 36.13 -11.44
N LEU A 21 22.72 36.23 -12.37
CA LEU A 21 22.82 35.31 -13.53
C LEU A 21 23.13 33.88 -13.06
N PHE A 22 24.10 33.73 -12.18
CA PHE A 22 24.49 32.43 -11.64
C PHE A 22 23.33 31.79 -10.92
N ALA A 23 22.69 32.52 -9.98
CA ALA A 23 21.52 32.04 -9.24
C ALA A 23 20.33 31.72 -10.18
N GLY A 24 20.13 32.49 -11.24
CA GLY A 24 19.07 32.24 -12.23
C GLY A 24 19.32 30.98 -13.05
N VAL A 25 20.53 30.74 -13.50
CA VAL A 25 20.86 29.54 -14.30
C VAL A 25 20.74 28.27 -13.45
N THR A 26 21.28 28.28 -12.23
CA THR A 26 21.16 27.13 -11.31
C THR A 26 19.68 26.84 -10.98
N SER A 27 18.89 27.89 -10.78
CA SER A 27 17.46 27.76 -10.47
C SER A 27 16.63 27.15 -11.60
N ILE A 28 17.00 27.37 -12.86
CA ILE A 28 16.29 26.70 -13.98
C ILE A 28 16.44 25.19 -13.88
N SER A 29 17.65 24.69 -13.58
CA SER A 29 17.89 23.27 -13.40
C SER A 29 17.06 22.71 -12.27
N ASP A 30 17.02 23.39 -11.13
CA ASP A 30 16.23 22.95 -9.96
C ASP A 30 14.73 22.92 -10.27
N ILE A 31 14.22 23.96 -10.97
CA ILE A 31 12.79 24.02 -11.36
C ILE A 31 12.45 22.90 -12.34
N MET A 32 13.33 22.62 -13.29
CA MET A 32 13.10 21.53 -14.27
C MET A 32 13.15 20.16 -13.61
N ASN A 33 14.08 19.95 -12.67
CA ASN A 33 14.14 18.72 -11.89
C ASN A 33 12.86 18.51 -11.08
N VAL A 34 12.35 19.55 -10.40
CA VAL A 34 11.09 19.50 -9.66
C VAL A 34 9.94 19.11 -10.59
N LYS A 35 9.87 19.71 -11.76
CA LYS A 35 8.85 19.42 -12.76
C LYS A 35 8.90 17.96 -13.19
N GLU A 36 10.08 17.46 -13.56
CA GLU A 36 10.29 16.07 -14.00
C GLU A 36 9.90 15.07 -12.92
N TYR A 37 10.33 15.29 -11.68
CA TYR A 37 9.94 14.42 -10.55
C TYR A 37 8.43 14.38 -10.34
N LYS A 38 7.77 15.54 -10.42
CA LYS A 38 6.31 15.61 -10.22
C LYS A 38 5.52 15.01 -11.37
N GLU A 39 5.98 15.15 -12.60
CA GLU A 39 5.37 14.51 -13.75
C GLU A 39 5.48 12.98 -13.66
N LYS A 40 6.65 12.50 -13.24
CA LYS A 40 6.87 11.07 -13.03
C LYS A 40 6.04 10.51 -11.87
N ASP A 41 5.97 11.21 -10.73
CA ASP A 41 5.15 10.86 -9.58
C ASP A 41 3.64 10.78 -9.97
N ALA A 42 3.19 11.72 -10.81
CA ALA A 42 1.82 11.70 -11.33
C ALA A 42 1.57 10.51 -12.28
N GLU A 43 2.53 10.19 -13.15
CA GLU A 43 2.44 9.05 -14.08
C GLU A 43 2.40 7.72 -13.31
N GLU A 44 3.30 7.52 -12.35
CA GLU A 44 3.34 6.34 -11.47
C GLU A 44 2.05 6.21 -10.65
N GLY A 45 1.53 7.33 -10.15
CA GLY A 45 0.24 7.36 -9.45
C GLY A 45 -0.93 6.95 -10.32
N LEU A 46 -1.00 7.40 -11.58
CA LEU A 46 -2.04 7.00 -12.53
C LEU A 46 -1.93 5.52 -12.90
N GLU A 47 -0.71 5.00 -13.12
CA GLU A 47 -0.48 3.57 -13.39
C GLU A 47 -0.92 2.70 -12.21
N SER A 48 -0.66 3.16 -10.99
CA SER A 48 -1.14 2.48 -9.77
C SER A 48 -2.66 2.43 -9.70
N ILE A 49 -3.35 3.52 -10.10
CA ILE A 49 -4.82 3.55 -10.16
C ILE A 49 -5.34 2.64 -11.27
N ASP A 50 -4.68 2.57 -12.42
CA ASP A 50 -5.05 1.66 -13.52
C ASP A 50 -4.91 0.20 -13.07
N THR A 51 -3.88 -0.11 -12.28
CA THR A 51 -3.69 -1.43 -11.66
C THR A 51 -4.81 -1.74 -10.66
N LEU A 52 -5.21 -0.76 -9.85
CA LEU A 52 -6.34 -0.87 -8.92
C LEU A 52 -7.64 -1.16 -9.67
N ASP A 53 -7.94 -0.42 -10.74
CA ASP A 53 -9.14 -0.62 -11.56
C ASP A 53 -9.15 -2.01 -12.22
N ALA A 54 -8.01 -2.48 -12.74
CA ALA A 54 -7.89 -3.83 -13.27
C ALA A 54 -8.14 -4.90 -12.21
N GLY A 55 -7.66 -4.69 -10.99
CA GLY A 55 -7.95 -5.55 -9.84
C GLY A 55 -9.43 -5.56 -9.48
N LEU A 56 -10.08 -4.40 -9.49
CA LEU A 56 -11.52 -4.26 -9.26
C LEU A 56 -12.37 -4.99 -10.32
N ASP A 57 -11.96 -4.89 -11.59
CA ASP A 57 -12.64 -5.61 -12.68
C ASP A 57 -12.54 -7.12 -12.50
N GLN A 58 -11.34 -7.63 -12.14
CA GLN A 58 -11.13 -9.05 -11.83
C GLN A 58 -11.97 -9.51 -10.64
N LEU A 59 -12.06 -8.72 -9.58
CA LEU A 59 -12.89 -9.03 -8.41
C LEU A 59 -14.36 -9.09 -8.80
N GLN A 60 -14.85 -8.13 -9.56
CA GLN A 60 -16.23 -8.09 -10.02
C GLN A 60 -16.59 -9.28 -10.90
N GLU A 61 -15.72 -9.67 -11.83
CA GLU A 61 -15.91 -10.85 -12.67
C GLU A 61 -15.95 -12.16 -11.89
N ASN A 62 -15.13 -12.24 -10.83
CA ASN A 62 -14.97 -13.47 -10.03
C ASN A 62 -15.87 -13.52 -8.78
N GLU A 63 -16.57 -12.45 -8.44
CA GLU A 63 -17.41 -12.36 -7.23
C GLU A 63 -18.43 -13.49 -7.12
N GLY A 64 -19.22 -13.72 -8.17
CA GLY A 64 -20.23 -14.79 -8.20
C GLY A 64 -19.60 -16.18 -8.05
N THR A 65 -18.43 -16.39 -8.66
CA THR A 65 -17.66 -17.62 -8.56
C THR A 65 -17.12 -17.82 -7.14
N TYR A 66 -16.65 -16.76 -6.51
CA TYR A 66 -16.17 -16.78 -5.13
C TYR A 66 -17.29 -17.16 -4.16
N LEU A 67 -18.46 -16.50 -4.22
CA LEU A 67 -19.58 -16.77 -3.34
C LEU A 67 -20.08 -18.21 -3.49
N ALA A 68 -20.25 -18.70 -4.72
CA ALA A 68 -20.60 -20.11 -4.97
C ALA A 68 -19.50 -21.07 -4.48
N GLY A 69 -18.25 -20.65 -4.59
CA GLY A 69 -17.09 -21.37 -4.08
C GLY A 69 -17.09 -21.49 -2.55
N VAL A 70 -17.44 -20.42 -1.83
CA VAL A 70 -17.59 -20.41 -0.36
C VAL A 70 -18.67 -21.40 0.09
N ASP A 71 -19.84 -21.38 -0.59
CA ASP A 71 -20.92 -22.33 -0.29
C ASP A 71 -20.47 -23.78 -0.54
N THR A 72 -19.82 -24.03 -1.66
CA THR A 72 -19.29 -25.36 -2.02
C THR A 72 -18.22 -25.81 -1.03
N TYR A 73 -17.30 -24.94 -0.65
CA TYR A 73 -16.25 -25.23 0.32
C TYR A 73 -16.83 -25.54 1.69
N THR A 74 -17.81 -24.75 2.16
CA THR A 74 -18.47 -24.96 3.45
C THR A 74 -19.24 -26.28 3.49
N ALA A 75 -20.00 -26.59 2.44
CA ALA A 75 -20.68 -27.88 2.30
C ALA A 75 -19.68 -29.04 2.23
N GLY A 76 -18.56 -28.85 1.53
CA GLY A 76 -17.46 -29.81 1.46
C GLY A 76 -16.80 -30.07 2.82
N LEU A 77 -16.60 -29.04 3.65
CA LEU A 77 -16.09 -29.19 5.02
C LEU A 77 -17.02 -30.06 5.89
N VAL A 78 -18.33 -29.83 5.79
CA VAL A 78 -19.32 -30.66 6.50
C VAL A 78 -19.22 -32.09 6.04
N SER A 79 -19.27 -32.33 4.73
CA SER A 79 -19.21 -33.70 4.15
C SER A 79 -17.87 -34.39 4.48
N TYR A 80 -16.77 -33.67 4.49
CA TYR A 80 -15.46 -34.21 4.91
C TYR A 80 -15.44 -34.59 6.38
N SER A 81 -16.02 -33.77 7.26
CA SER A 81 -16.16 -34.05 8.71
C SER A 81 -17.02 -35.26 8.96
N GLU A 82 -18.14 -35.37 8.25
CA GLU A 82 -19.06 -36.54 8.31
C GLU A 82 -18.35 -37.79 7.79
N GLY A 83 -17.65 -37.73 6.68
CA GLY A 83 -16.87 -38.83 6.12
C GLY A 83 -15.78 -39.32 7.07
N LYS A 84 -15.10 -38.40 7.75
CA LYS A 84 -14.10 -38.70 8.78
C LYS A 84 -14.72 -39.40 9.98
N SER A 85 -15.89 -38.93 10.43
CA SER A 85 -16.63 -39.54 11.54
C SER A 85 -17.12 -40.97 11.15
N THR A 86 -17.65 -41.13 9.94
CA THR A 86 -18.10 -42.40 9.38
C THR A 86 -16.98 -43.42 9.28
N LEU A 87 -15.83 -43.01 8.77
CA LEU A 87 -14.62 -43.84 8.67
C LEU A 87 -14.12 -44.27 10.06
N SER A 88 -14.10 -43.36 11.03
CA SER A 88 -13.73 -43.67 12.41
C SER A 88 -14.71 -44.69 13.06
N ALA A 89 -16.01 -44.53 12.85
CA ALA A 89 -17.03 -45.48 13.30
C ALA A 89 -16.88 -46.83 12.60
N GLY A 90 -16.58 -46.83 11.32
CA GLY A 90 -16.29 -48.02 10.52
C GLY A 90 -15.11 -48.83 11.06
N TYR A 91 -13.99 -48.16 11.37
CA TYR A 91 -12.85 -48.80 12.03
C TYR A 91 -13.20 -49.38 13.38
N ALA A 92 -13.95 -48.65 14.19
CA ALA A 92 -14.42 -49.14 15.48
C ALA A 92 -15.27 -50.43 15.32
N ALA A 93 -16.20 -50.44 14.37
CA ALA A 93 -17.01 -51.61 14.05
C ALA A 93 -16.19 -52.79 13.52
N TYR A 94 -15.20 -52.52 12.65
CA TYR A 94 -14.27 -53.55 12.13
C TYR A 94 -13.50 -54.24 13.25
N TYR A 95 -12.88 -53.46 14.15
CA TYR A 95 -12.11 -54.04 15.25
C TYR A 95 -13.01 -54.74 16.28
N ALA A 96 -14.23 -54.27 16.50
CA ALA A 96 -15.21 -54.97 17.31
C ALA A 96 -15.61 -56.31 16.66
N GLY A 97 -15.87 -56.33 15.36
CA GLY A 97 -16.16 -57.53 14.60
C GLY A 97 -15.00 -58.52 14.58
N LYS A 98 -13.76 -58.03 14.39
CA LYS A 98 -12.54 -58.85 14.47
C LYS A 98 -12.37 -59.51 15.82
N LYS A 99 -12.60 -58.76 16.89
CA LYS A 99 -12.60 -59.30 18.25
C LYS A 99 -13.67 -60.40 18.43
N GLN A 100 -14.89 -60.16 17.97
CA GLN A 100 -15.97 -61.16 18.03
C GLN A 100 -15.62 -62.42 17.25
N LEU A 101 -15.02 -62.27 16.08
CA LEU A 101 -14.55 -63.39 15.27
C LEU A 101 -13.45 -64.23 15.95
N GLU A 102 -12.46 -63.56 16.56
CA GLU A 102 -11.43 -64.26 17.31
C GLU A 102 -11.98 -64.96 18.57
N GLU A 103 -12.95 -64.32 19.26
CA GLU A 103 -13.71 -64.91 20.36
C GLU A 103 -14.51 -66.12 19.87
N GLY A 104 -15.15 -66.02 18.70
CA GLY A 104 -15.89 -67.13 18.07
C GLY A 104 -14.97 -68.29 17.66
N LYS A 105 -13.80 -68.01 17.02
CA LYS A 105 -12.80 -69.01 16.68
C LYS A 105 -12.25 -69.71 17.91
N ALA A 106 -11.99 -68.93 18.97
CA ALA A 106 -11.52 -69.50 20.23
C ALA A 106 -12.55 -70.44 20.88
N ALA A 107 -13.81 -70.01 20.92
CA ALA A 107 -14.92 -70.87 21.41
C ALA A 107 -15.08 -72.17 20.59
N TYR A 108 -15.01 -72.03 19.22
CA TYR A 108 -15.07 -73.19 18.32
C TYR A 108 -13.93 -74.16 18.57
N ALA A 109 -12.66 -73.67 18.64
CA ALA A 109 -11.50 -74.49 18.90
C ALA A 109 -11.57 -75.24 20.24
N ALA A 110 -12.07 -74.51 21.28
CA ALA A 110 -12.28 -75.09 22.60
C ALA A 110 -13.33 -76.22 22.57
N GLY A 111 -14.50 -75.95 21.92
CA GLY A 111 -15.56 -76.92 21.77
C GLY A 111 -15.12 -78.17 20.97
N LYS A 112 -14.36 -77.94 19.86
CA LYS A 112 -13.83 -79.03 19.04
C LYS A 112 -12.90 -79.96 19.85
N LYS A 113 -11.99 -79.35 20.61
CA LYS A 113 -11.06 -80.15 21.43
C LYS A 113 -11.77 -80.88 22.58
N GLN A 114 -12.77 -80.25 23.14
CA GLN A 114 -13.61 -80.91 24.18
C GLN A 114 -14.35 -82.14 23.62
N ILE A 115 -14.78 -82.07 22.35
CA ILE A 115 -15.43 -83.15 21.65
C ILE A 115 -14.43 -84.25 21.25
N GLU A 116 -13.23 -83.88 20.84
CA GLU A 116 -12.19 -84.82 20.40
C GLU A 116 -11.60 -85.63 21.57
N ASP A 117 -11.37 -85.05 22.70
CA ASP A 117 -10.62 -85.65 23.82
C ASP A 117 -11.47 -86.10 25.02
N ASN A 118 -12.71 -86.19 24.89
CA ASN A 118 -13.69 -86.79 25.83
C ASN A 118 -13.58 -86.43 27.32
N THR A 119 -12.53 -86.15 27.96
CA THR A 119 -12.44 -85.60 29.34
C THR A 119 -11.04 -85.02 29.68
N ALA A 120 -9.95 -85.64 29.20
CA ALA A 120 -8.58 -85.19 29.53
C ALA A 120 -8.21 -83.90 28.73
N ALA A 121 -8.57 -83.88 27.45
CA ALA A 121 -8.37 -82.77 26.56
C ALA A 121 -9.16 -81.52 26.98
N TYR A 122 -10.27 -81.68 27.65
CA TYR A 122 -11.04 -80.58 28.23
C TYR A 122 -10.24 -79.70 29.19
N ASN A 123 -9.45 -80.32 30.07
CA ASN A 123 -8.69 -79.55 31.06
C ASN A 123 -7.48 -78.85 30.41
N GLU A 124 -6.89 -79.44 29.40
CA GLU A 124 -5.75 -78.84 28.67
C GLU A 124 -6.22 -77.72 27.73
N GLY A 125 -7.33 -77.96 27.05
CA GLY A 125 -8.00 -76.95 26.21
C GLY A 125 -8.46 -75.73 26.98
N LYS A 126 -8.90 -75.92 28.22
CA LYS A 126 -9.27 -74.86 29.14
C LYS A 126 -8.13 -73.89 29.42
N ALA A 127 -6.93 -74.42 29.64
CA ALA A 127 -5.75 -73.58 29.94
C ALA A 127 -5.25 -72.80 28.68
N THR A 128 -5.42 -73.40 27.48
CA THR A 128 -5.02 -72.77 26.24
C THR A 128 -5.95 -71.63 25.82
N LEU A 129 -7.23 -71.84 25.98
CA LEU A 129 -8.24 -70.84 25.66
C LEU A 129 -8.20 -69.64 26.57
N ALA A 130 -7.75 -69.83 27.81
CA ALA A 130 -7.58 -68.73 28.75
C ALA A 130 -6.52 -67.68 28.28
N LYS A 131 -5.72 -68.08 27.28
CA LYS A 131 -4.66 -67.20 26.76
C LYS A 131 -5.01 -66.44 25.50
N ILE A 132 -6.18 -66.73 24.92
CA ILE A 132 -6.60 -65.98 23.72
C ILE A 132 -7.24 -64.65 24.18
N GLU A 133 -6.55 -63.61 23.79
CA GLU A 133 -6.94 -62.25 24.15
C GLU A 133 -8.04 -61.74 23.22
N PRO A 134 -9.31 -61.67 23.66
CA PRO A 134 -10.40 -61.09 22.90
C PRO A 134 -10.25 -59.60 22.63
N LEU A 135 -9.30 -58.98 23.31
CA LEU A 135 -8.98 -57.55 23.18
C LEU A 135 -7.77 -57.27 22.26
N MET A 136 -7.12 -58.30 21.68
CA MET A 136 -6.01 -58.11 20.78
C MET A 136 -6.25 -57.13 19.63
N PRO A 137 -7.42 -57.09 18.99
CA PRO A 137 -7.68 -56.10 17.95
C PRO A 137 -7.58 -54.67 18.45
N TYR A 138 -7.94 -54.42 19.72
CA TYR A 138 -7.79 -53.10 20.32
C TYR A 138 -6.40 -52.84 20.84
N VAL A 139 -5.68 -53.85 21.24
CA VAL A 139 -4.26 -53.78 21.57
C VAL A 139 -3.48 -53.46 20.34
N ASP A 140 -3.73 -54.13 19.22
CA ASP A 140 -3.10 -53.87 17.93
C ASP A 140 -3.34 -52.42 17.47
N GLN A 141 -4.61 -51.94 17.54
CA GLN A 141 -4.96 -50.56 17.23
C GLN A 141 -4.27 -49.57 18.15
N TYR A 142 -4.17 -49.84 19.42
CA TYR A 142 -3.44 -49.03 20.38
C TYR A 142 -1.94 -48.96 20.05
N VAL A 143 -1.36 -50.10 19.68
CA VAL A 143 0.07 -50.18 19.26
C VAL A 143 0.33 -49.50 17.94
N GLU A 144 -0.55 -49.69 16.96
CA GLU A 144 -0.44 -49.04 15.63
C GLU A 144 -0.50 -47.50 15.76
N PHE A 145 -1.43 -47.01 16.59
CA PHE A 145 -1.51 -45.57 16.84
C PHE A 145 -0.28 -45.04 17.58
N ARG A 146 0.19 -45.76 18.60
CA ARG A 146 1.41 -45.41 19.36
C ARG A 146 2.66 -45.39 18.50
N ASN A 147 2.74 -46.25 17.52
CA ASN A 147 3.88 -46.37 16.61
C ASN A 147 3.78 -45.41 15.40
N GLY A 148 2.76 -44.60 15.29
CA GLY A 148 2.58 -43.65 14.20
C GLY A 148 2.17 -44.26 12.85
N THR A 149 1.76 -45.53 12.82
CA THR A 149 1.28 -46.23 11.62
C THR A 149 -0.10 -45.75 11.21
N ILE A 150 -0.89 -45.29 12.17
CA ILE A 150 -2.18 -44.61 11.96
C ILE A 150 -1.98 -43.15 12.42
N SER A 151 -1.99 -42.21 11.46
CA SER A 151 -1.65 -40.81 11.74
C SER A 151 -2.79 -39.95 12.27
N ASN A 152 -4.02 -40.43 12.31
CA ASN A 152 -5.16 -39.63 12.74
C ASN A 152 -6.36 -40.48 13.22
N LEU A 153 -6.45 -40.69 14.52
CA LEU A 153 -7.61 -41.28 15.17
C LEU A 153 -8.48 -40.16 15.75
N ALA A 154 -9.45 -39.68 14.99
CA ALA A 154 -10.48 -38.74 15.45
C ALA A 154 -9.98 -37.46 16.16
N GLY A 155 -8.81 -36.94 15.76
CA GLY A 155 -8.28 -35.68 16.31
C GLY A 155 -7.52 -35.80 17.65
N PHE A 156 -7.22 -37.01 18.11
CA PHE A 156 -6.46 -37.23 19.34
C PHE A 156 -4.96 -37.17 19.11
N SER A 157 -4.26 -36.44 19.98
CA SER A 157 -2.79 -36.24 19.92
C SER A 157 -1.99 -37.35 20.63
N SER A 158 -2.63 -38.25 21.37
CA SER A 158 -1.98 -39.36 22.08
C SER A 158 -2.80 -40.65 22.07
N ALA A 159 -2.11 -41.80 22.06
CA ALA A 159 -2.72 -43.15 22.16
C ALA A 159 -3.53 -43.31 23.46
N GLN A 160 -3.07 -42.73 24.56
CA GLN A 160 -3.76 -42.79 25.85
C GLN A 160 -5.11 -42.04 25.81
N ALA A 161 -5.12 -40.82 25.24
CA ALA A 161 -6.35 -40.04 25.12
C ALA A 161 -7.39 -40.75 24.24
N TRP A 162 -6.92 -41.33 23.12
CA TRP A 162 -7.78 -42.13 22.25
C TRP A 162 -8.35 -43.38 22.94
N PHE A 163 -7.52 -44.12 23.67
CA PHE A 163 -7.95 -45.31 24.40
C PHE A 163 -9.08 -44.98 25.38
N VAL A 164 -8.87 -43.93 26.20
CA VAL A 164 -9.84 -43.51 27.20
C VAL A 164 -11.14 -42.97 26.54
N SER A 165 -11.02 -42.23 25.46
CA SER A 165 -12.18 -41.53 24.86
C SER A 165 -12.93 -42.33 23.80
N VAL A 166 -12.25 -43.29 23.15
CA VAL A 166 -12.81 -44.05 22.01
C VAL A 166 -12.97 -45.53 22.35
N VAL A 167 -11.96 -46.18 22.86
CA VAL A 167 -11.98 -47.64 23.08
C VAL A 167 -12.90 -48.02 24.21
N ARG A 168 -12.86 -47.33 25.33
CA ARG A 168 -13.77 -47.60 26.47
C ARG A 168 -15.24 -47.38 26.12
N PRO A 169 -15.66 -46.28 25.51
CA PRO A 169 -17.06 -46.10 25.09
C PRO A 169 -17.51 -47.12 24.06
N ILE A 170 -16.64 -47.55 23.15
CA ILE A 170 -16.95 -48.59 22.17
C ILE A 170 -17.13 -49.93 22.84
N ALA A 171 -16.24 -50.30 23.75
CA ALA A 171 -16.41 -51.51 24.55
C ALA A 171 -17.76 -51.47 25.33
N ALA A 172 -18.09 -50.32 25.95
CA ALA A 172 -19.34 -50.12 26.64
C ALA A 172 -20.57 -50.20 25.69
N SER A 173 -20.45 -49.64 24.48
CA SER A 173 -21.55 -49.72 23.48
C SER A 173 -21.83 -51.13 22.98
N LYS A 174 -20.86 -52.02 23.11
CA LYS A 174 -20.96 -53.46 22.80
C LYS A 174 -21.30 -54.29 24.03
N GLY A 175 -21.64 -53.66 25.16
CA GLY A 175 -21.95 -54.35 26.39
C GLY A 175 -20.75 -54.81 27.21
N LEU A 176 -19.53 -54.39 26.84
CA LEU A 176 -18.29 -54.68 27.56
C LEU A 176 -17.84 -53.45 28.35
N VAL A 177 -18.04 -53.47 29.63
CA VAL A 177 -17.53 -52.41 30.53
C VAL A 177 -16.09 -52.74 30.90
N ILE A 178 -15.14 -51.93 30.39
CA ILE A 178 -13.74 -52.00 30.81
C ILE A 178 -13.59 -50.99 31.96
N PRO A 179 -13.28 -51.42 33.19
CA PRO A 179 -13.08 -50.55 34.34
C PRO A 179 -11.92 -49.57 34.10
N ASP A 180 -11.94 -48.43 34.78
CA ASP A 180 -10.98 -47.37 34.59
C ASP A 180 -9.54 -47.73 34.99
N ASP A 181 -9.39 -48.71 35.86
CA ASP A 181 -8.16 -49.27 36.39
C ASP A 181 -7.63 -50.49 35.62
N VAL A 182 -8.34 -50.96 34.59
CA VAL A 182 -7.86 -52.07 33.74
C VAL A 182 -6.64 -51.59 32.92
N THR A 183 -5.47 -52.00 33.39
CA THR A 183 -4.20 -51.86 32.70
C THR A 183 -3.81 -53.11 31.94
N ASP A 184 -4.41 -54.26 32.27
CA ASP A 184 -4.18 -55.54 31.64
C ASP A 184 -5.49 -56.08 31.00
N LEU A 185 -5.74 -55.69 29.75
CA LEU A 185 -6.88 -56.09 28.95
C LEU A 185 -7.00 -57.62 28.78
N PRO A 186 -5.87 -58.38 28.56
CA PRO A 186 -5.90 -59.84 28.50
C PRO A 186 -6.51 -60.53 29.71
N ALA A 187 -6.16 -60.08 30.93
CA ALA A 187 -6.61 -60.69 32.15
C ALA A 187 -8.14 -60.54 32.35
N TYR A 188 -8.70 -59.37 31.99
CA TYR A 188 -10.14 -59.13 32.08
C TYR A 188 -10.98 -60.04 31.17
N VAL A 189 -10.48 -60.32 29.95
CA VAL A 189 -11.23 -61.14 29.01
C VAL A 189 -11.06 -62.65 29.28
N GLN A 190 -9.97 -63.06 29.92
CA GLN A 190 -9.82 -64.42 30.40
C GLN A 190 -10.99 -64.85 31.28
N GLN A 191 -11.45 -63.94 32.15
CA GLN A 191 -12.58 -64.21 33.03
C GLN A 191 -13.90 -64.39 32.25
N MET A 192 -14.11 -63.56 31.23
CA MET A 192 -15.31 -63.66 30.39
C MET A 192 -15.36 -64.95 29.56
N VAL A 193 -14.22 -65.42 29.06
CA VAL A 193 -14.12 -66.68 28.29
C VAL A 193 -14.38 -67.90 29.21
N ALA A 194 -13.96 -67.85 30.47
CA ALA A 194 -14.19 -68.93 31.43
C ALA A 194 -15.68 -69.15 31.74
N ASP A 195 -16.46 -68.06 31.81
CA ASP A 195 -17.91 -68.13 32.08
C ASP A 195 -18.69 -68.74 30.89
N GLY A 196 -18.20 -68.56 29.64
CA GLY A 196 -18.84 -69.14 28.45
C GLY A 196 -18.72 -70.67 28.33
N LYS A 197 -17.73 -71.23 28.96
CA LYS A 197 -17.45 -72.66 28.88
C LYS A 197 -18.39 -73.56 29.68
N ALA A 198 -19.10 -73.04 30.68
CA ALA A 198 -20.05 -73.77 31.51
C ALA A 198 -21.25 -74.29 30.72
N GLN A 199 -21.45 -73.82 29.51
CA GLN A 199 -22.65 -74.12 28.71
C GLN A 199 -22.47 -75.25 27.67
N LEU A 200 -21.31 -75.76 27.44
CA LEU A 200 -21.10 -76.87 26.46
C LEU A 200 -21.16 -78.28 27.14
N LYS A 201 -22.40 -78.70 27.42
CA LYS A 201 -22.53 -79.88 28.22
C LYS A 201 -22.81 -81.17 27.50
N GLN A 202 -23.16 -81.22 26.29
CA GLN A 202 -23.52 -82.49 25.61
C GLN A 202 -22.79 -82.61 24.26
N TYR A 203 -22.20 -83.79 23.99
CA TYR A 203 -21.35 -84.05 22.81
C TYR A 203 -22.11 -83.86 21.47
N GLU A 204 -23.37 -84.34 21.38
CA GLU A 204 -24.16 -84.24 20.17
C GLU A 204 -24.66 -82.82 19.88
N ASP A 205 -25.08 -82.10 20.87
CA ASP A 205 -25.42 -80.66 20.73
C ASP A 205 -24.19 -79.88 20.42
N GLY A 206 -23.02 -80.30 20.92
CA GLY A 206 -21.74 -79.67 20.65
C GLY A 206 -21.33 -79.79 19.18
N LEU A 207 -21.54 -80.92 18.50
CA LEU A 207 -21.25 -81.10 17.06
C LEU A 207 -22.14 -80.20 16.19
N ALA A 208 -23.43 -80.18 16.50
CA ALA A 208 -24.32 -79.27 15.77
C ALA A 208 -23.98 -77.76 16.01
N GLN A 209 -23.63 -77.45 17.25
CA GLN A 209 -23.16 -76.07 17.60
C GLN A 209 -21.84 -75.75 16.93
N LEU A 210 -20.90 -76.71 16.79
CA LEU A 210 -19.64 -76.50 16.08
C LEU A 210 -19.87 -76.28 14.60
N ALA A 211 -20.74 -77.04 13.95
CA ALA A 211 -21.04 -76.85 12.54
C ALA A 211 -21.68 -75.46 12.25
N GLU A 212 -22.53 -75.00 13.17
CA GLU A 212 -23.12 -73.65 13.05
C GLU A 212 -22.12 -72.56 13.40
N ALA A 213 -21.22 -72.81 14.38
CA ALA A 213 -20.12 -71.90 14.68
C ALA A 213 -19.13 -71.73 13.51
N GLU A 214 -18.82 -72.85 12.79
CA GLU A 214 -17.98 -72.81 11.61
C GLU A 214 -18.58 -71.95 10.48
N LYS A 215 -19.87 -72.07 10.22
CA LYS A 215 -20.58 -71.21 9.27
C LYS A 215 -20.59 -69.75 9.72
N THR A 216 -20.78 -69.53 11.01
CA THR A 216 -20.77 -68.17 11.57
C THR A 216 -19.37 -67.54 11.46
N ILE A 217 -18.31 -68.29 11.72
CA ILE A 217 -16.90 -67.83 11.53
C ILE A 217 -16.65 -67.50 10.07
N ALA A 218 -17.01 -68.38 9.12
CA ALA A 218 -16.84 -68.14 7.71
C ALA A 218 -17.62 -66.90 7.23
N ALA A 219 -18.83 -66.71 7.70
CA ALA A 219 -19.63 -65.50 7.44
C ALA A 219 -18.98 -64.26 8.03
N GLY A 220 -18.49 -64.32 9.27
CA GLY A 220 -17.76 -63.22 9.93
C GLY A 220 -16.46 -62.85 9.21
N GLU A 221 -15.69 -63.82 8.75
CA GLU A 221 -14.50 -63.56 7.93
C GLU A 221 -14.84 -62.84 6.62
N ALA A 222 -15.91 -63.29 5.95
CA ALA A 222 -16.37 -62.64 4.74
C ALA A 222 -16.83 -61.17 5.01
N GLN A 223 -17.56 -60.97 6.08
CA GLN A 223 -17.99 -59.60 6.48
C GLN A 223 -16.81 -58.71 6.83
N LEU A 224 -15.82 -59.22 7.57
CA LEU A 224 -14.62 -58.43 7.90
C LEU A 224 -13.81 -58.09 6.65
N LYS A 225 -13.67 -59.01 5.71
CA LYS A 225 -13.00 -58.74 4.45
C LYS A 225 -13.72 -57.71 3.61
N ASP A 226 -15.03 -57.67 3.62
CA ASP A 226 -15.78 -56.67 2.90
C ASP A 226 -15.74 -55.31 3.64
N ALA A 227 -15.76 -55.32 4.96
CA ALA A 227 -15.57 -54.12 5.78
C ALA A 227 -14.17 -53.50 5.56
N GLU A 228 -13.14 -54.33 5.47
CA GLU A 228 -11.76 -53.87 5.17
C GLU A 228 -11.67 -53.17 3.81
N LYS A 229 -12.32 -53.71 2.77
CA LYS A 229 -12.40 -53.04 1.46
C LYS A 229 -13.16 -51.71 1.52
N GLN A 230 -14.28 -51.69 2.27
CA GLN A 230 -15.06 -50.46 2.42
C GLN A 230 -14.27 -49.37 3.16
N LEU A 231 -13.52 -49.75 4.20
CA LEU A 231 -12.64 -48.84 4.91
C LEU A 231 -11.54 -48.29 4.03
N ALA A 232 -10.87 -49.18 3.25
CA ALA A 232 -9.86 -48.75 2.31
C ALA A 232 -10.41 -47.78 1.24
N GLN A 233 -11.63 -48.05 0.74
CA GLN A 233 -12.28 -47.13 -0.19
C GLN A 233 -12.64 -45.81 0.50
N GLY A 234 -13.15 -45.86 1.72
CA GLY A 234 -13.45 -44.65 2.51
C GLY A 234 -12.22 -43.76 2.77
N GLU A 235 -11.06 -44.37 2.99
CA GLU A 235 -9.79 -43.61 3.10
C GLU A 235 -9.44 -42.87 1.81
N VAL A 236 -9.57 -43.56 0.67
CA VAL A 236 -9.31 -42.96 -0.65
C VAL A 236 -10.28 -41.82 -0.93
N ASP A 237 -11.58 -42.04 -0.65
CA ASP A 237 -12.61 -41.03 -0.86
C ASP A 237 -12.39 -39.81 0.06
N LEU A 238 -12.01 -40.05 1.30
CA LEU A 238 -11.70 -38.98 2.27
C LEU A 238 -10.46 -38.19 1.85
N ALA A 239 -9.41 -38.88 1.39
CA ALA A 239 -8.21 -38.22 0.87
C ALA A 239 -8.52 -37.38 -0.38
N ALA A 240 -9.34 -37.89 -1.29
CA ALA A 240 -9.80 -37.16 -2.47
C ALA A 240 -10.65 -35.93 -2.07
N GLY A 241 -11.52 -36.07 -1.07
CA GLY A 241 -12.29 -34.98 -0.48
C GLY A 241 -11.40 -33.89 0.13
N GLY A 242 -10.38 -34.30 0.89
CA GLY A 242 -9.39 -33.40 1.47
C GLY A 242 -8.62 -32.60 0.42
N ASN A 243 -8.20 -33.24 -0.67
CA ASN A 243 -7.54 -32.56 -1.79
C ASN A 243 -8.46 -31.53 -2.47
N LYS A 244 -9.71 -31.89 -2.72
CA LYS A 244 -10.70 -30.95 -3.29
C LYS A 244 -10.93 -29.75 -2.37
N LEU A 245 -10.99 -29.95 -1.06
CA LEU A 245 -11.08 -28.84 -0.09
C LEU A 245 -9.84 -27.96 -0.11
N ALA A 246 -8.64 -28.53 -0.18
CA ALA A 246 -7.41 -27.77 -0.26
C ALA A 246 -7.36 -26.92 -1.54
N ASP A 247 -7.76 -27.50 -2.68
CA ASP A 247 -7.85 -26.77 -3.94
C ASP A 247 -8.91 -25.67 -3.91
N GLY A 248 -10.09 -25.98 -3.35
CA GLY A 248 -11.16 -25.00 -3.15
C GLY A 248 -10.70 -23.85 -2.27
N LYS A 249 -10.05 -24.12 -1.14
CA LYS A 249 -9.49 -23.08 -0.27
C LYS A 249 -8.47 -22.22 -0.98
N LYS A 250 -7.60 -22.82 -1.81
CA LYS A 250 -6.62 -22.06 -2.58
C LYS A 250 -7.27 -21.09 -3.57
N GLN A 251 -8.38 -21.51 -4.21
CA GLN A 251 -9.13 -20.64 -5.10
C GLN A 251 -9.80 -19.48 -4.35
N LEU A 252 -10.39 -19.76 -3.17
CA LEU A 252 -10.97 -18.72 -2.31
C LEU A 252 -9.91 -17.72 -1.85
N ASN A 253 -8.75 -18.19 -1.38
CA ASN A 253 -7.66 -17.31 -0.96
C ASN A 253 -7.21 -16.37 -2.09
N THR A 254 -7.21 -16.81 -3.35
CA THR A 254 -6.84 -15.94 -4.48
C THR A 254 -7.77 -14.73 -4.60
N PHE A 255 -9.06 -14.90 -4.39
CA PHE A 255 -10.02 -13.79 -4.38
C PHE A 255 -9.84 -12.93 -3.12
N GLU A 256 -9.67 -13.55 -1.95
CA GLU A 256 -9.46 -12.87 -0.67
C GLU A 256 -8.16 -12.03 -0.68
N ASP A 257 -7.08 -12.56 -1.25
CA ASP A 257 -5.82 -11.83 -1.46
C ASP A 257 -6.01 -10.65 -2.42
N GLY A 258 -6.81 -10.84 -3.47
CA GLY A 258 -7.20 -9.77 -4.39
C GLY A 258 -7.97 -8.64 -3.68
N CYS A 259 -8.94 -8.99 -2.84
CA CYS A 259 -9.66 -8.02 -2.00
C CYS A 259 -8.72 -7.25 -1.07
N ALA A 260 -7.77 -7.93 -0.42
CA ALA A 260 -6.80 -7.30 0.45
C ALA A 260 -5.87 -6.33 -0.30
N GLN A 261 -5.43 -6.70 -1.51
CA GLN A 261 -4.60 -5.84 -2.36
C GLN A 261 -5.37 -4.59 -2.82
N VAL A 262 -6.62 -4.75 -3.25
CA VAL A 262 -7.47 -3.62 -3.64
C VAL A 262 -7.75 -2.71 -2.43
N ALA A 263 -8.05 -3.28 -1.26
CA ALA A 263 -8.25 -2.51 -0.04
C ALA A 263 -7.01 -1.67 0.30
N ALA A 264 -5.83 -2.30 0.30
CA ALA A 264 -4.57 -1.61 0.56
C ALA A 264 -4.28 -0.49 -0.46
N GLY A 265 -4.59 -0.72 -1.74
CA GLY A 265 -4.51 0.30 -2.79
C GLY A 265 -5.46 1.48 -2.54
N CYS A 266 -6.71 1.21 -2.16
CA CYS A 266 -7.67 2.25 -1.79
C CYS A 266 -7.22 3.04 -0.56
N GLU A 267 -6.76 2.36 0.49
CA GLU A 267 -6.25 3.00 1.71
C GLU A 267 -5.02 3.87 1.42
N LEU A 268 -4.11 3.40 0.57
CA LEU A 268 -2.95 4.18 0.14
C LEU A 268 -3.36 5.44 -0.60
N LEU A 269 -4.34 5.36 -1.51
CA LEU A 269 -4.87 6.53 -2.20
C LEU A 269 -5.57 7.50 -1.23
N MET A 270 -6.41 7.01 -0.33
CA MET A 270 -7.08 7.83 0.67
C MET A 270 -6.11 8.49 1.66
N SER A 271 -4.93 7.91 1.87
CA SER A 271 -3.88 8.47 2.73
C SER A 271 -3.10 9.61 2.08
N GLN A 272 -3.31 9.88 0.78
CA GLN A 272 -2.63 10.97 0.09
C GLN A 272 -2.98 12.31 0.73
N PRO A 273 -1.98 13.07 1.20
CA PRO A 273 -2.23 14.30 1.94
C PRO A 273 -2.75 15.42 1.04
N ALA A 274 -3.46 16.37 1.62
CA ALA A 274 -3.77 17.62 0.93
C ALA A 274 -2.47 18.31 0.50
N TYR A 275 -2.44 18.82 -0.73
CA TYR A 275 -1.30 19.59 -1.22
C TYR A 275 -1.34 21.00 -0.65
N MET A 276 -0.43 21.31 0.26
CA MET A 276 -0.38 22.61 0.95
C MET A 276 0.46 23.60 0.15
N ASN A 277 -0.04 24.80 -0.03
CA ASN A 277 0.68 25.87 -0.72
C ASN A 277 1.70 26.58 0.18
N ASP A 278 1.52 26.53 1.49
CA ASP A 278 2.32 27.31 2.42
C ASP A 278 2.44 26.60 3.77
N GLU A 279 3.65 26.30 4.17
CA GLU A 279 3.95 25.71 5.47
C GLU A 279 3.79 26.69 6.63
N GLY A 280 3.67 28.00 6.35
CA GLY A 280 3.63 29.02 7.37
C GLY A 280 2.24 29.39 7.91
N ASN A 281 1.17 29.25 7.13
CA ASN A 281 -0.15 29.78 7.44
C ASN A 281 -1.30 28.75 7.52
N GLY A 282 -1.03 27.46 7.42
CA GLY A 282 -1.95 26.38 7.78
C GLY A 282 -3.28 26.23 7.00
N ASP A 283 -3.76 27.26 6.32
CA ASP A 283 -5.13 27.28 5.82
C ASP A 283 -5.29 27.33 4.29
N LYS A 284 -4.22 27.39 3.52
CA LYS A 284 -4.31 27.47 2.05
C LYS A 284 -4.02 26.13 1.41
N LYS A 285 -5.00 25.24 1.38
CA LYS A 285 -4.96 24.01 0.56
C LYS A 285 -5.07 24.41 -0.91
N MET A 286 -4.04 24.08 -1.72
CA MET A 286 -4.13 24.22 -3.18
C MET A 286 -4.90 23.05 -3.81
N CYS A 287 -4.85 21.89 -3.16
CA CYS A 287 -5.48 20.65 -3.57
C CYS A 287 -6.00 19.92 -2.33
N PRO A 288 -7.28 19.51 -2.29
CA PRO A 288 -7.78 18.70 -1.20
C PRO A 288 -7.12 17.32 -1.22
N SER A 289 -7.09 16.62 -0.08
CA SER A 289 -6.69 15.20 -0.05
C SER A 289 -7.71 14.34 -0.81
N VAL A 290 -7.33 13.12 -1.18
CA VAL A 290 -8.28 12.16 -1.77
C VAL A 290 -9.44 11.90 -0.80
N ALA A 291 -9.14 11.81 0.51
CA ALA A 291 -10.17 11.66 1.53
C ALA A 291 -11.12 12.86 1.61
N ASP A 292 -10.64 14.10 1.46
CA ASP A 292 -11.49 15.28 1.41
C ASP A 292 -12.41 15.29 0.18
N ILE A 293 -11.91 14.86 -0.98
CA ILE A 293 -12.69 14.73 -2.22
C ILE A 293 -13.82 13.73 -2.04
N LEU A 294 -13.51 12.56 -1.44
CA LEU A 294 -14.51 11.53 -1.17
C LEU A 294 -15.55 11.99 -0.16
N LYS A 295 -15.13 12.64 0.92
CA LYS A 295 -16.03 13.20 1.92
C LYS A 295 -16.98 14.26 1.35
N GLU A 296 -16.49 15.13 0.47
CA GLU A 296 -17.31 16.14 -0.21
C GLU A 296 -18.36 15.49 -1.13
N ARG A 297 -18.02 14.41 -1.84
CA ARG A 297 -18.91 13.75 -2.80
C ARG A 297 -19.91 12.80 -2.17
N TYR A 298 -19.47 12.04 -1.16
CA TYR A 298 -20.22 10.91 -0.59
C TYR A 298 -20.57 11.07 0.89
N GLY A 299 -20.07 12.12 1.54
CA GLY A 299 -20.33 12.40 2.97
C GLY A 299 -19.35 11.73 3.93
N ASP A 300 -19.61 11.94 5.23
CA ASP A 300 -18.72 11.48 6.33
C ASP A 300 -18.69 9.95 6.52
N ASN A 301 -19.70 9.23 6.03
CA ASN A 301 -19.87 7.79 6.21
C ASN A 301 -19.33 6.97 5.04
N PHE A 302 -18.51 7.55 4.18
CA PHE A 302 -17.89 6.82 3.08
C PHE A 302 -17.01 5.69 3.59
N SER A 303 -17.22 4.49 3.06
CA SER A 303 -16.46 3.28 3.42
C SER A 303 -16.17 2.47 2.16
N ILE A 304 -14.96 1.94 2.05
CA ILE A 304 -14.59 0.96 1.01
C ILE A 304 -15.13 -0.44 1.33
N TRP A 305 -15.64 -0.66 2.53
CA TRP A 305 -16.18 -1.92 2.97
C TRP A 305 -17.69 -1.96 2.75
N GLU A 306 -18.21 -3.11 2.34
CA GLU A 306 -19.65 -3.34 2.30
C GLU A 306 -20.18 -3.49 3.73
N LEU A 307 -21.27 -2.79 4.02
CA LEU A 307 -21.90 -2.83 5.33
C LEU A 307 -23.14 -3.74 5.27
N ASP A 308 -23.36 -4.50 6.34
CA ASP A 308 -24.59 -5.29 6.52
C ASP A 308 -25.78 -4.41 6.96
N ASP A 309 -26.95 -5.03 7.15
CA ASP A 309 -28.18 -4.35 7.58
C ASP A 309 -28.06 -3.66 8.96
N ASN A 310 -27.06 -4.00 9.76
CA ASN A 310 -26.78 -3.42 11.07
C ASN A 310 -25.74 -2.28 10.98
N GLY A 311 -25.15 -2.05 9.81
CA GLY A 311 -24.09 -1.09 9.60
C GLY A 311 -22.70 -1.60 10.00
N GLU A 312 -22.54 -2.91 10.20
CA GLU A 312 -21.25 -3.55 10.44
C GLU A 312 -20.64 -4.03 9.12
N ILE A 313 -19.31 -4.15 9.09
CA ILE A 313 -18.60 -4.63 7.89
C ILE A 313 -19.03 -6.07 7.60
N ARG A 314 -19.55 -6.31 6.39
CA ARG A 314 -19.91 -7.65 5.92
C ARG A 314 -18.67 -8.53 5.85
N VAL A 315 -18.76 -9.71 6.48
CA VAL A 315 -17.69 -10.70 6.49
C VAL A 315 -18.17 -11.97 5.78
N VAL A 316 -17.43 -12.41 4.79
CA VAL A 316 -17.68 -13.66 4.05
C VAL A 316 -16.45 -14.56 4.19
N ASN A 317 -16.65 -15.77 4.70
CA ASN A 317 -15.58 -16.75 4.95
C ASN A 317 -14.40 -16.20 5.78
N GLY A 318 -14.68 -15.24 6.70
CA GLY A 318 -13.64 -14.58 7.52
C GLY A 318 -12.93 -13.42 6.84
N CYS A 319 -13.23 -13.12 5.56
CA CYS A 319 -12.72 -11.98 4.81
C CYS A 319 -13.71 -10.82 4.88
N GLN A 320 -13.22 -9.61 5.14
CA GLN A 320 -14.01 -8.39 5.03
C GLN A 320 -14.35 -8.13 3.56
N TYR A 321 -15.62 -7.86 3.28
CA TYR A 321 -16.12 -7.75 1.92
C TYR A 321 -16.05 -6.30 1.42
N LEU A 322 -15.52 -6.12 0.21
CA LEU A 322 -15.35 -4.80 -0.38
C LEU A 322 -16.63 -4.31 -1.06
N ASN A 323 -16.93 -3.04 -0.88
CA ASN A 323 -17.85 -2.31 -1.75
C ASN A 323 -17.09 -1.88 -3.02
N LEU A 324 -17.21 -2.66 -4.08
CA LEU A 324 -16.46 -2.43 -5.33
C LEU A 324 -16.79 -1.08 -5.97
N GLU A 325 -18.02 -0.58 -5.82
CA GLU A 325 -18.44 0.73 -6.32
C GLU A 325 -17.72 1.85 -5.56
N ASN A 326 -17.64 1.76 -4.25
CA ASN A 326 -16.92 2.72 -3.44
C ASN A 326 -15.40 2.65 -3.68
N CYS A 327 -14.84 1.46 -3.92
CA CYS A 327 -13.43 1.33 -4.31
C CYS A 327 -13.16 1.99 -5.67
N ARG A 328 -14.08 1.89 -6.64
CA ARG A 328 -14.00 2.64 -7.92
C ARG A 328 -14.08 4.15 -7.69
N ALA A 329 -14.91 4.59 -6.75
CA ALA A 329 -15.00 6.00 -6.38
C ALA A 329 -13.67 6.53 -5.80
N VAL A 330 -12.94 5.70 -5.03
CA VAL A 330 -11.57 6.03 -4.55
C VAL A 330 -10.61 6.19 -5.73
N GLY A 331 -10.61 5.25 -6.68
CA GLY A 331 -9.79 5.34 -7.90
C GLY A 331 -10.10 6.63 -8.68
N GLN A 332 -11.37 6.97 -8.87
CA GLN A 332 -11.77 8.21 -9.55
C GLN A 332 -11.32 9.47 -8.79
N ALA A 333 -11.47 9.49 -7.46
CA ALA A 333 -11.00 10.59 -6.64
C ALA A 333 -9.47 10.73 -6.71
N GLY A 334 -8.74 9.62 -6.76
CA GLY A 334 -7.29 9.59 -6.98
C GLY A 334 -6.89 10.17 -8.34
N ARG A 335 -7.60 9.82 -9.42
CA ARG A 335 -7.38 10.40 -10.76
C ARG A 335 -7.63 11.91 -10.74
N ASP A 336 -8.70 12.36 -10.10
CA ASP A 336 -9.01 13.78 -9.99
C ASP A 336 -7.95 14.51 -9.16
N TYR A 337 -7.49 13.90 -8.06
CA TYR A 337 -6.38 14.42 -7.26
C TYR A 337 -5.12 14.63 -8.10
N ILE A 338 -4.72 13.66 -8.90
CA ILE A 338 -3.52 13.73 -9.72
C ILE A 338 -3.72 14.67 -10.91
N SER A 339 -4.75 14.46 -11.72
CA SER A 339 -4.90 15.14 -13.01
C SER A 339 -5.40 16.58 -12.88
N VAL A 340 -6.35 16.82 -11.99
CA VAL A 340 -6.97 18.15 -11.86
C VAL A 340 -6.22 19.02 -10.86
N TYR A 341 -5.94 18.46 -9.65
CA TYR A 341 -5.41 19.27 -8.55
C TYR A 341 -3.89 19.29 -8.52
N GLN A 342 -3.24 18.13 -8.55
CA GLN A 342 -1.78 18.05 -8.44
C GLN A 342 -1.09 18.67 -9.66
N THR A 343 -1.56 18.37 -10.86
CA THR A 343 -1.01 18.94 -12.10
C THR A 343 -1.22 20.45 -12.17
N ALA A 344 -2.40 20.95 -11.77
CA ALA A 344 -2.66 22.39 -11.72
C ALA A 344 -1.77 23.09 -10.69
N ALA A 345 -1.58 22.49 -9.50
CA ALA A 345 -0.71 23.01 -8.46
C ALA A 345 0.75 23.07 -8.91
N VAL A 346 1.26 21.99 -9.54
CA VAL A 346 2.61 21.94 -10.09
C VAL A 346 2.81 22.98 -11.20
N THR A 347 1.86 23.09 -12.12
CA THR A 347 1.93 24.09 -13.21
C THR A 347 1.98 25.50 -12.66
N LYS A 348 1.13 25.85 -11.70
CA LYS A 348 1.11 27.17 -11.07
C LYS A 348 2.44 27.46 -10.35
N GLU A 349 2.97 26.48 -9.66
CA GLU A 349 4.24 26.60 -8.95
C GLU A 349 5.41 26.80 -9.90
N VAL A 350 5.55 25.93 -10.91
CA VAL A 350 6.60 26.02 -11.93
C VAL A 350 6.55 27.39 -12.65
N MET A 351 5.38 27.82 -13.07
CA MET A 351 5.21 29.11 -13.75
C MET A 351 5.55 30.30 -12.86
N GLY A 352 5.17 30.25 -11.58
CA GLY A 352 5.54 31.28 -10.60
C GLY A 352 7.06 31.37 -10.41
N ARG A 353 7.74 30.25 -10.23
CA ARG A 353 9.20 30.19 -10.09
C ARG A 353 9.92 30.66 -11.36
N LEU A 354 9.48 30.21 -12.53
CA LEU A 354 10.01 30.68 -13.81
C LEU A 354 9.84 32.20 -14.00
N GLY A 355 8.70 32.75 -13.55
CA GLY A 355 8.47 34.18 -13.57
C GLY A 355 9.49 34.96 -12.75
N VAL A 356 9.81 34.52 -11.53
CA VAL A 356 10.85 35.14 -10.69
C VAL A 356 12.23 35.03 -11.33
N VAL A 357 12.57 33.83 -11.83
CA VAL A 357 13.87 33.59 -12.50
C VAL A 357 14.02 34.42 -13.76
N ALA A 358 12.99 34.52 -14.59
CA ALA A 358 12.99 35.31 -15.80
C ALA A 358 13.24 36.82 -15.50
N THR A 359 12.54 37.35 -14.47
CA THR A 359 12.78 38.74 -14.07
C THR A 359 14.19 38.96 -13.52
N MET A 360 14.72 38.01 -12.75
CA MET A 360 16.07 38.05 -12.21
C MET A 360 17.14 38.02 -13.32
N LEU A 361 17.00 37.11 -14.30
CA LEU A 361 17.91 37.01 -15.44
C LEU A 361 17.87 38.28 -16.28
N LEU A 362 16.68 38.77 -16.62
CA LEU A 362 16.54 39.99 -17.42
C LEU A 362 17.09 41.21 -16.69
N ALA A 363 16.78 41.36 -15.40
CA ALA A 363 17.34 42.44 -14.59
C ALA A 363 18.87 42.36 -14.47
N SER A 364 19.42 41.14 -14.36
CA SER A 364 20.86 40.91 -14.29
C SER A 364 21.57 41.28 -15.58
N VAL A 365 21.05 40.93 -16.75
CA VAL A 365 21.58 41.31 -18.04
C VAL A 365 21.60 42.83 -18.21
N LEU A 366 20.51 43.50 -17.89
CA LEU A 366 20.38 44.95 -17.93
C LEU A 366 21.28 45.63 -16.90
N GLY A 367 21.44 45.03 -15.73
CA GLY A 367 22.37 45.49 -14.68
C GLY A 367 23.82 45.42 -15.11
N LEU A 368 24.23 44.32 -15.80
CA LEU A 368 25.58 44.21 -16.39
C LEU A 368 25.81 45.30 -17.41
N ILE A 369 24.88 45.52 -18.35
CA ILE A 369 24.96 46.56 -19.35
C ILE A 369 25.08 47.93 -18.67
N ALA A 370 24.22 48.21 -17.70
CA ALA A 370 24.24 49.47 -16.96
C ALA A 370 25.58 49.70 -16.22
N GLY A 371 26.07 48.68 -15.53
CA GLY A 371 27.36 48.73 -14.81
C GLY A 371 28.55 48.98 -15.73
N LEU A 372 28.61 48.25 -16.86
CA LEU A 372 29.68 48.42 -17.87
C LEU A 372 29.63 49.84 -18.46
N PHE A 373 28.48 50.35 -18.88
CA PHE A 373 28.36 51.71 -19.39
C PHE A 373 28.58 52.74 -18.29
N GLY A 374 28.27 52.44 -17.02
CA GLY A 374 28.61 53.24 -15.86
C GLY A 374 30.14 53.47 -15.74
N ILE A 375 30.92 52.39 -15.78
CA ILE A 375 32.42 52.45 -15.77
C ILE A 375 32.94 53.20 -17.01
N LEU A 376 32.45 52.81 -18.20
CA LEU A 376 32.88 53.45 -19.44
C LEU A 376 32.57 54.95 -19.48
N SER A 377 31.51 55.38 -18.81
CA SER A 377 31.16 56.81 -18.70
C SER A 377 32.11 57.60 -17.82
N VAL A 378 32.79 56.96 -16.86
CA VAL A 378 33.80 57.58 -16.00
C VAL A 378 35.14 57.72 -16.73
N ILE A 379 35.52 56.68 -17.52
CA ILE A 379 36.75 56.66 -18.28
C ILE A 379 36.70 57.70 -19.42
N ARG A 380 35.64 57.70 -20.21
CA ARG A 380 35.42 58.66 -21.29
C ARG A 380 33.98 59.20 -21.21
N ILE A 381 33.86 60.41 -20.69
CA ILE A 381 32.55 61.07 -20.52
C ILE A 381 31.93 61.26 -21.90
N SER A 382 30.81 60.58 -22.16
CA SER A 382 29.98 60.77 -23.35
C SER A 382 28.51 60.78 -22.93
N LYS A 383 27.74 61.67 -23.52
CA LYS A 383 26.30 61.78 -23.23
C LYS A 383 25.56 60.46 -23.46
N GLY A 384 25.90 59.75 -24.54
CA GLY A 384 25.27 58.44 -24.86
C GLY A 384 25.54 57.41 -23.78
N LYS A 385 26.78 57.24 -23.32
CA LYS A 385 27.14 56.21 -22.30
C LYS A 385 26.45 56.45 -20.95
N ILE A 386 26.39 57.71 -20.48
CA ILE A 386 25.74 58.08 -19.23
C ILE A 386 24.22 57.85 -19.32
N VAL A 387 23.61 58.19 -20.46
CA VAL A 387 22.16 57.98 -20.67
C VAL A 387 21.87 56.49 -20.76
N THR A 388 22.60 55.70 -21.51
CA THR A 388 22.45 54.23 -21.59
C THR A 388 22.58 53.60 -20.20
N ALA A 389 23.62 53.96 -19.43
CA ALA A 389 23.80 53.48 -18.06
C ALA A 389 22.58 53.79 -17.18
N SER A 390 22.10 55.03 -17.23
CA SER A 390 20.93 55.44 -16.42
C SER A 390 19.65 54.73 -16.82
N VAL A 391 19.39 54.62 -18.13
CA VAL A 391 18.16 53.94 -18.64
C VAL A 391 18.19 52.43 -18.30
N CYS A 392 19.28 51.74 -18.64
CA CYS A 392 19.41 50.31 -18.33
C CYS A 392 19.37 50.03 -16.81
N GLY A 393 19.97 50.90 -15.99
CA GLY A 393 19.92 50.80 -14.54
C GLY A 393 18.51 50.99 -13.97
N ILE A 394 17.75 51.94 -14.48
CA ILE A 394 16.36 52.15 -14.07
C ILE A 394 15.49 50.94 -14.45
N ILE A 395 15.61 50.45 -15.70
CA ILE A 395 14.86 49.30 -16.17
C ILE A 395 15.24 48.05 -15.37
N SER A 396 16.52 47.80 -15.11
CA SER A 396 16.99 46.70 -14.27
C SER A 396 16.40 46.79 -12.87
N ALA A 397 16.40 47.97 -12.25
CA ALA A 397 15.83 48.20 -10.92
C ALA A 397 14.31 47.92 -10.88
N VAL A 398 13.57 48.37 -11.89
CA VAL A 398 12.12 48.15 -11.99
C VAL A 398 11.80 46.65 -12.17
N ILE A 399 12.52 45.98 -13.05
CA ILE A 399 12.31 44.55 -13.32
C ILE A 399 12.69 43.72 -12.09
N ALA A 400 13.82 44.02 -11.42
CA ALA A 400 14.19 43.32 -10.18
C ALA A 400 13.18 43.56 -9.05
N ALA A 401 12.66 44.77 -8.89
CA ALA A 401 11.60 45.07 -7.94
C ALA A 401 10.31 44.33 -8.27
N ALA A 402 9.93 44.29 -9.56
CA ALA A 402 8.76 43.51 -10.00
C ALA A 402 8.92 42.02 -9.70
N GLY A 403 10.11 41.45 -9.91
CA GLY A 403 10.41 40.05 -9.56
C GLY A 403 10.26 39.76 -8.06
N ASN A 404 10.70 40.71 -7.21
CA ASN A 404 10.47 40.60 -5.76
C ASN A 404 8.97 40.62 -5.40
N VAL A 405 8.19 41.49 -6.03
CA VAL A 405 6.73 41.56 -5.81
C VAL A 405 6.06 40.26 -6.29
N ILE A 406 6.43 39.74 -7.46
CA ILE A 406 5.94 38.45 -7.95
C ILE A 406 6.29 37.35 -6.96
N GLY A 407 7.54 37.28 -6.48
CA GLY A 407 7.99 36.32 -5.48
C GLY A 407 7.19 36.38 -4.19
N MET A 408 6.87 37.58 -3.70
CA MET A 408 6.03 37.79 -2.52
C MET A 408 4.59 37.35 -2.75
N LEU A 409 4.00 37.69 -3.88
CA LEU A 409 2.61 37.38 -4.21
C LEU A 409 2.40 35.88 -4.49
N THR A 410 3.42 35.21 -4.97
CA THR A 410 3.37 33.78 -5.27
C THR A 410 3.88 32.89 -4.12
N GLY A 411 4.33 33.51 -3.01
CA GLY A 411 4.85 32.78 -1.85
C GLY A 411 6.24 32.14 -2.06
N TYR A 412 6.95 32.47 -3.15
CA TYR A 412 8.28 31.87 -3.46
C TYR A 412 9.46 32.53 -2.79
N THR A 413 9.25 33.55 -2.01
CA THR A 413 10.30 34.26 -1.29
C THR A 413 10.55 33.61 0.07
N GLY A 414 11.53 32.75 0.17
CA GLY A 414 11.89 32.05 1.39
C GLY A 414 11.20 30.69 1.55
N TYR A 415 10.57 30.19 0.53
CA TYR A 415 9.81 28.95 0.54
C TYR A 415 10.70 27.73 0.41
N THR A 416 10.54 26.76 1.33
CA THR A 416 11.08 25.41 1.22
C THR A 416 10.01 24.52 0.61
N PHE A 417 10.28 23.97 -0.55
CA PHE A 417 9.38 23.04 -1.20
C PHE A 417 9.84 21.62 -0.95
N ALA A 418 9.01 20.83 -0.26
CA ALA A 418 9.24 19.42 -0.01
C ALA A 418 8.47 18.59 -1.05
N CYS A 419 9.17 17.85 -1.88
CA CYS A 419 8.62 16.77 -2.69
C CYS A 419 8.80 15.47 -1.94
N ARG A 420 7.70 14.76 -1.69
CA ARG A 420 7.74 13.41 -1.16
C ARG A 420 7.70 12.45 -2.35
N TYR A 421 8.73 11.63 -2.49
CA TYR A 421 8.87 10.67 -3.58
C TYR A 421 9.23 9.31 -3.00
N GLY A 422 8.57 8.24 -3.49
CA GLY A 422 8.82 6.85 -3.11
C GLY A 422 7.76 6.25 -2.19
N GLU A 423 7.75 4.94 -2.13
CA GLU A 423 6.81 4.16 -1.31
C GLU A 423 7.13 4.24 0.18
N ALA A 424 6.06 4.23 1.01
CA ALA A 424 6.23 4.00 2.45
C ALA A 424 6.94 2.64 2.70
N PRO A 425 7.84 2.50 3.70
CA PRO A 425 7.97 3.38 4.87
C PRO A 425 8.99 4.53 4.75
N ASP A 426 9.81 4.59 3.70
CA ASP A 426 10.92 5.55 3.60
C ASP A 426 10.80 6.47 2.36
N PRO A 427 9.82 7.40 2.31
CA PRO A 427 9.72 8.35 1.21
C PRO A 427 10.91 9.30 1.22
N VAL A 428 11.56 9.45 0.08
CA VAL A 428 12.62 10.43 -0.09
C VAL A 428 11.99 11.81 -0.17
N THR A 429 12.39 12.70 0.74
CA THR A 429 11.94 14.09 0.73
C THR A 429 13.00 14.95 0.08
N TYR A 430 12.67 15.58 -1.05
CA TYR A 430 13.51 16.58 -1.69
C TYR A 430 13.09 17.97 -1.22
N GLU A 431 13.99 18.67 -0.56
CA GLU A 431 13.79 20.05 -0.15
C GLU A 431 14.44 21.01 -1.14
N PHE A 432 13.65 21.88 -1.75
CA PHE A 432 14.11 22.95 -2.64
C PHE A 432 13.94 24.28 -1.92
N THR A 433 15.06 24.94 -1.60
CA THR A 433 15.02 26.25 -0.96
C THR A 433 15.21 27.36 -2.01
N GLY A 434 14.26 28.29 -2.07
CA GLY A 434 14.35 29.50 -2.89
C GLY A 434 15.24 30.61 -2.31
N HIS A 435 15.93 30.36 -1.20
CA HIS A 435 16.69 31.37 -0.49
C HIS A 435 17.76 32.04 -1.33
N THR A 436 18.54 31.30 -2.10
CA THR A 436 19.60 31.85 -2.94
C THR A 436 19.03 32.80 -4.00
N GLN A 437 17.92 32.41 -4.61
CA GLN A 437 17.24 33.19 -5.67
C GLN A 437 16.65 34.47 -5.07
N PHE A 438 15.98 34.34 -3.93
CA PHE A 438 15.40 35.48 -3.22
C PHE A 438 16.46 36.48 -2.79
N VAL A 439 17.55 36.01 -2.17
CA VAL A 439 18.69 36.87 -1.79
C VAL A 439 19.33 37.54 -3.01
N ALA A 440 19.50 36.79 -4.10
CA ALA A 440 20.09 37.34 -5.34
C ALA A 440 19.22 38.47 -5.93
N ILE A 441 17.90 38.27 -6.04
CA ILE A 441 17.00 39.28 -6.64
C ILE A 441 16.84 40.49 -5.74
N VAL A 442 16.83 40.32 -4.39
CA VAL A 442 16.79 41.42 -3.44
C VAL A 442 18.07 42.27 -3.50
N ILE A 443 19.22 41.63 -3.48
CA ILE A 443 20.52 42.32 -3.62
C ILE A 443 20.56 43.08 -4.93
N LEU A 444 20.20 42.43 -6.04
CA LEU A 444 20.16 43.03 -7.36
C LEU A 444 19.23 44.26 -7.40
N ALA A 445 18.03 44.16 -6.82
CA ALA A 445 17.07 45.27 -6.76
C ALA A 445 17.62 46.46 -5.97
N ILE A 446 18.20 46.24 -4.80
CA ILE A 446 18.76 47.29 -3.95
C ILE A 446 19.93 47.98 -4.67
N VAL A 447 20.87 47.22 -5.20
CA VAL A 447 22.05 47.76 -5.88
C VAL A 447 21.66 48.47 -7.16
N ALA A 448 20.72 47.95 -7.95
CA ALA A 448 20.23 48.58 -9.17
C ALA A 448 19.46 49.90 -8.88
N ILE A 449 18.68 49.98 -7.82
CA ILE A 449 18.02 51.21 -7.38
C ILE A 449 19.05 52.25 -6.99
N LEU A 450 20.05 51.90 -6.16
CA LEU A 450 21.10 52.81 -5.74
C LEU A 450 21.93 53.27 -6.97
N PHE A 451 22.26 52.38 -7.90
CA PHE A 451 22.90 52.72 -9.12
C PHE A 451 22.09 53.69 -9.98
N ALA A 452 20.80 53.43 -10.17
CA ALA A 452 19.90 54.31 -10.92
C ALA A 452 19.86 55.72 -10.38
N ILE A 453 19.74 55.86 -9.06
CA ILE A 453 19.74 57.16 -8.36
C ILE A 453 21.06 57.91 -8.63
N ILE A 454 22.21 57.24 -8.41
CA ILE A 454 23.52 57.83 -8.58
C ILE A 454 23.78 58.22 -10.05
N ALA A 455 23.42 57.33 -10.98
CA ALA A 455 23.55 57.56 -12.42
C ALA A 455 22.69 58.73 -12.91
N CYS A 456 21.47 58.86 -12.38
CA CYS A 456 20.58 60.00 -12.66
C CYS A 456 21.16 61.31 -12.12
N VAL A 457 21.69 61.31 -10.89
CA VAL A 457 22.35 62.53 -10.31
C VAL A 457 23.57 62.95 -11.13
N VAL A 458 24.39 61.98 -11.55
CA VAL A 458 25.57 62.26 -12.40
C VAL A 458 25.16 62.73 -13.80
N SER A 459 24.13 62.11 -14.41
CA SER A 459 23.57 62.53 -15.70
C SER A 459 22.99 63.94 -15.64
N GLY A 460 22.23 64.25 -14.55
CA GLY A 460 21.69 65.62 -14.33
C GLY A 460 22.79 66.65 -14.13
N ALA A 461 23.84 66.33 -13.38
CA ALA A 461 24.99 67.22 -13.19
C ALA A 461 25.74 67.44 -14.52
N TYR A 462 25.90 66.39 -15.35
CA TYR A 462 26.52 66.51 -16.67
C TYR A 462 25.67 67.40 -17.61
N LYS A 463 24.37 67.23 -17.64
CA LYS A 463 23.46 68.09 -18.42
C LYS A 463 23.54 69.57 -17.98
N ARG A 464 23.65 69.83 -16.67
CA ARG A 464 23.86 71.19 -16.15
C ARG A 464 25.19 71.80 -16.55
N SER A 465 26.27 70.99 -16.48
CA SER A 465 27.60 71.47 -16.92
C SER A 465 27.63 71.72 -18.41
N GLN A 466 27.01 70.93 -19.24
CA GLN A 466 26.91 71.19 -20.69
C GLN A 466 26.10 72.42 -21.02
N LYS A 467 24.98 72.68 -20.29
CA LYS A 467 24.20 73.88 -20.45
C LYS A 467 24.97 75.10 -20.01
N ALA A 468 25.75 75.01 -18.93
CA ALA A 468 26.63 76.06 -18.49
C ALA A 468 27.77 76.36 -19.52
N VAL A 469 28.41 75.34 -20.09
CA VAL A 469 29.39 75.46 -21.16
C VAL A 469 28.79 76.06 -22.45
N ALA A 470 27.56 75.58 -22.82
CA ALA A 470 26.87 76.18 -23.97
C ALA A 470 26.42 77.62 -23.72
N ALA A 471 26.03 77.99 -22.52
CA ALA A 471 25.70 79.34 -22.16
C ALA A 471 26.95 80.25 -22.12
N GLN A 472 28.06 79.70 -21.64
CA GLN A 472 29.36 80.42 -21.75
C GLN A 472 29.82 80.57 -23.20
N ALA A 473 29.70 79.55 -24.05
CA ALA A 473 30.00 79.63 -25.47
C ALA A 473 29.05 80.59 -26.20
N ALA A 474 27.78 80.63 -25.85
CA ALA A 474 26.80 81.59 -26.36
C ALA A 474 27.14 83.04 -25.92
N ALA A 475 27.54 83.18 -24.65
CA ALA A 475 28.02 84.50 -24.14
C ALA A 475 29.31 84.94 -24.76
N ALA A 476 30.23 84.05 -25.11
CA ALA A 476 31.46 84.35 -25.83
C ALA A 476 31.25 84.59 -27.33
N ALA A 477 30.18 84.16 -27.92
CA ALA A 477 29.80 84.38 -29.31
C ALA A 477 28.88 85.60 -29.54
N ALA A 478 28.56 86.35 -28.47
CA ALA A 478 27.84 87.61 -28.62
C ALA A 478 28.72 88.68 -29.30
N PRO A 479 28.26 89.24 -30.39
CA PRO A 479 29.07 90.26 -31.11
C PRO A 479 29.23 91.49 -30.23
N VAL A 480 30.50 91.99 -30.22
CA VAL A 480 30.87 93.30 -29.62
C VAL A 480 30.05 94.37 -30.31
N ALA A 481 29.27 95.12 -29.57
CA ALA A 481 28.46 96.21 -30.07
C ALA A 481 29.36 97.33 -30.66
N ALA A 482 29.09 97.65 -31.87
CA ALA A 482 29.65 98.86 -32.49
C ALA A 482 28.90 100.09 -31.99
N PRO A 483 29.60 101.29 -31.97
CA PRO A 483 29.06 102.47 -31.19
C PRO A 483 27.91 103.15 -31.89
N VAL A 484 27.08 103.72 -31.03
CA VAL A 484 25.88 104.56 -31.21
C VAL A 484 26.08 105.71 -32.19
N ALA A 485 25.20 105.95 -33.11
CA ALA A 485 24.93 107.20 -33.79
C ALA A 485 23.52 107.64 -33.48
N GLU A 486 23.36 108.84 -33.04
CA GLU A 486 22.22 109.59 -32.51
C GLU A 486 21.16 109.91 -33.61
N PRO A 487 20.00 110.51 -33.26
CA PRO A 487 18.69 110.19 -33.86
C PRO A 487 18.24 111.30 -34.86
N VAL A 488 17.34 110.98 -35.75
CA VAL A 488 16.47 111.94 -36.47
C VAL A 488 14.99 111.49 -36.38
N ALA A 489 14.19 112.55 -36.03
CA ALA A 489 12.79 112.53 -35.68
C ALA A 489 11.80 112.05 -36.77
N ALA A 490 10.72 111.58 -36.26
CA ALA A 490 9.30 111.43 -36.71
C ALA A 490 8.77 112.00 -38.06
N PRO A 491 7.67 111.61 -38.65
CA PRO A 491 6.35 111.62 -38.00
C PRO A 491 5.41 110.41 -38.28
N ALA A 492 4.41 110.44 -37.51
CA ALA A 492 3.06 109.89 -37.42
C ALA A 492 2.29 109.45 -38.69
N GLU A 493 1.44 108.62 -38.50
CA GLU A 493 -0.02 108.48 -38.84
C GLU A 493 -0.31 106.99 -39.25
N ASP A 494 -1.16 106.46 -38.57
CA ASP A 494 -2.62 106.23 -38.58
C ASP A 494 -3.06 104.87 -39.09
N ASP A 495 -3.92 104.44 -38.31
CA ASP A 495 -5.17 103.78 -38.50
C ASP A 495 -5.26 102.19 -38.52
N LYS A 496 -6.05 101.79 -37.60
CA LYS A 496 -6.87 100.60 -37.40
C LYS A 496 -7.78 100.28 -38.60
N PRO A 497 -8.64 99.26 -38.60
CA PRO A 497 -8.81 98.12 -37.62
C PRO A 497 -9.17 96.78 -38.23
N ALA A 498 -9.27 95.74 -37.41
CA ALA A 498 -10.24 94.64 -37.35
C ALA A 498 -10.47 93.71 -38.55
N GLU A 499 -10.30 92.44 -38.36
CA GLU A 499 -11.27 91.38 -38.09
C GLU A 499 -10.55 90.14 -37.51
#